data_0ecac9793e251760304172c763fc093f
#
_entry.id   0ecac9793e251760304172c763fc093f
#
_cell.length_a   1.000
_cell.length_b   1.000
_cell.length_c   1.000
_cell.angle_alpha   90.00
_cell.angle_beta   90.00
_cell.angle_gamma   90.00
#
_symmetry.space_group_name_H-M   'P 1'
#
loop_
_entity.id
_entity.type
_entity.pdbx_description
1 polymer ?
#
loop_
_entity_poly.entity_id
_entity_poly.type
_entity_poly.pdbx_seq_one_letter_code
_entity_poly.pdbx_strand_id
1 'polypeptide(L)'
;AAAVVKLPLSDKKPLVFKELITPWLHRKLDELEQRYGKDSPEHRALALQYVKDGREDEPMDERNAKHYEAGISFPENETGLPGLERFYRRSMVIEPTLSCAAHCRYCLRAYYAPKFTMSDHQMVQVAKYCGSPPVSDHLREVLITGGDPLVMPHRLETLFNAFIEHAPNVRTIRLASRIPTQDPGRIDQNALRLFHNKPSLRFELATQINATLTPLAQAA
;
A
#
# COMPACT_ATOMS: atom_id res chain seq x y z
N ALA A 1 0.71 -7.20 28.00
CA ALA A 1 1.50 -6.20 27.31
C ALA A 1 1.87 -6.76 25.94
N ALA A 2 1.26 -6.26 24.88
CA ALA A 2 1.60 -6.62 23.51
C ALA A 2 3.00 -6.09 23.23
N ALA A 3 3.89 -6.98 22.77
CA ALA A 3 5.23 -6.58 22.43
C ALA A 3 5.16 -5.67 21.18
N VAL A 4 5.59 -4.43 21.36
CA VAL A 4 5.95 -3.57 20.23
C VAL A 4 6.97 -4.34 19.40
N VAL A 5 6.64 -4.68 18.18
CA VAL A 5 7.66 -5.09 17.22
C VAL A 5 8.44 -3.83 16.86
N LYS A 6 9.29 -3.37 17.78
CA LYS A 6 10.36 -2.46 17.41
C LYS A 6 11.24 -3.24 16.45
N LEU A 7 11.17 -2.88 15.19
CA LEU A 7 12.19 -3.31 14.25
C LEU A 7 13.51 -2.78 14.80
N PRO A 8 14.47 -3.64 15.12
CA PRO A 8 15.74 -3.16 15.66
C PRO A 8 16.45 -2.40 14.54
N LEU A 9 16.51 -1.10 14.65
CA LEU A 9 17.48 -0.27 13.93
C LEU A 9 18.88 -0.43 14.53
N SER A 10 19.09 -1.49 15.32
CA SER A 10 20.28 -1.69 16.12
C SER A 10 21.56 -2.00 15.33
N ASP A 11 21.44 -2.37 14.06
CA ASP A 11 22.62 -2.58 13.22
C ASP A 11 22.62 -1.57 12.07
N LYS A 12 23.06 -0.41 12.37
CA LYS A 12 23.53 0.74 11.58
C LYS A 12 23.96 0.52 10.12
N LYS A 13 23.24 -0.34 9.39
CA LYS A 13 23.37 -0.37 7.94
C LYS A 13 22.59 0.80 7.40
N PRO A 14 23.19 1.63 6.53
CA PRO A 14 22.46 2.71 5.90
C PRO A 14 21.21 2.13 5.22
N LEU A 15 20.08 2.78 5.46
CA LEU A 15 18.84 2.45 4.78
C LEU A 15 19.06 2.70 3.29
N VAL A 16 18.98 1.66 2.50
CA VAL A 16 19.22 1.74 1.06
C VAL A 16 17.90 1.57 0.34
N PHE A 17 17.54 2.56 -0.46
CA PHE A 17 16.43 2.43 -1.38
C PHE A 17 16.66 1.24 -2.32
N LYS A 18 15.72 0.32 -2.35
CA LYS A 18 15.74 -0.81 -3.28
C LYS A 18 14.88 -0.45 -4.49
N GLU A 19 15.52 -0.14 -5.59
CA GLU A 19 14.81 0.05 -6.85
C GLU A 19 14.05 -1.21 -7.23
N LEU A 20 12.76 -1.04 -7.51
CA LEU A 20 11.89 -2.06 -8.05
C LEU A 20 10.94 -1.40 -9.04
N ILE A 21 11.06 -1.76 -10.31
CA ILE A 21 10.30 -1.18 -11.40
C ILE A 21 9.61 -2.32 -12.16
N THR A 22 8.34 -2.15 -12.47
CA THR A 22 7.60 -3.15 -13.26
C THR A 22 8.06 -3.17 -14.72
N PRO A 23 7.92 -4.29 -15.44
CA PRO A 23 8.18 -4.34 -16.87
C PRO A 23 7.36 -3.33 -17.68
N TRP A 24 6.16 -3.00 -17.19
CA TRP A 24 5.32 -1.98 -17.79
C TRP A 24 5.92 -0.58 -17.66
N LEU A 25 6.38 -0.22 -16.46
CA LEU A 25 7.05 1.06 -16.22
C LEU A 25 8.36 1.19 -17.01
N HIS A 26 9.14 0.11 -17.14
CA HIS A 26 10.34 0.09 -17.97
C HIS A 26 10.00 0.45 -19.42
N ARG A 27 9.02 -0.24 -20.01
CA ARG A 27 8.59 0.06 -21.38
C ARG A 27 8.11 1.50 -21.54
N LYS A 28 7.42 2.04 -20.53
CA LYS A 28 6.97 3.45 -20.57
C LYS A 28 8.13 4.44 -20.50
N LEU A 29 9.13 4.16 -19.70
CA LEU A 29 10.36 4.99 -19.66
C LEU A 29 11.07 4.96 -21.01
N ASP A 30 11.24 3.77 -21.61
CA ASP A 30 11.86 3.61 -22.92
C ASP A 30 11.07 4.36 -24.03
N GLU A 31 9.74 4.25 -24.03
CA GLU A 31 8.86 4.96 -24.98
C GLU A 31 9.01 6.49 -24.83
N LEU A 32 9.06 7.00 -23.59
CA LEU A 32 9.23 8.43 -23.34
C LEU A 32 10.62 8.92 -23.72
N GLU A 33 11.67 8.13 -23.44
CA GLU A 33 13.04 8.44 -23.83
C GLU A 33 13.18 8.49 -25.35
N GLN A 34 12.63 7.51 -26.07
CA GLN A 34 12.68 7.47 -27.53
C GLN A 34 11.92 8.64 -28.18
N ARG A 35 10.78 9.03 -27.61
CA ARG A 35 9.92 10.05 -28.19
C ARG A 35 10.34 11.48 -27.86
N TYR A 36 10.83 11.72 -26.65
CA TYR A 36 11.07 13.07 -26.14
C TYR A 36 12.52 13.30 -25.69
N GLY A 37 13.30 12.25 -25.54
CA GLY A 37 14.66 12.28 -24.99
C GLY A 37 14.69 12.08 -23.48
N LYS A 38 15.82 11.58 -22.99
CA LYS A 38 16.03 11.22 -21.56
C LYS A 38 15.88 12.40 -20.60
N ASP A 39 16.32 13.59 -21.03
CA ASP A 39 16.28 14.80 -20.20
C ASP A 39 14.98 15.60 -20.34
N SER A 40 14.02 15.10 -21.11
CA SER A 40 12.73 15.74 -21.29
C SER A 40 11.93 15.78 -19.98
N PRO A 41 11.06 16.79 -19.80
CA PRO A 41 10.15 16.85 -18.67
C PRO A 41 9.26 15.60 -18.57
N GLU A 42 8.85 15.04 -19.70
CA GLU A 42 8.00 13.86 -19.81
C GLU A 42 8.68 12.61 -19.25
N HIS A 43 9.90 12.32 -19.71
CA HIS A 43 10.67 11.19 -19.21
C HIS A 43 11.02 11.38 -17.73
N ARG A 44 11.53 12.57 -17.36
CA ARG A 44 11.92 12.88 -15.97
C ARG A 44 10.75 12.80 -15.00
N ALA A 45 9.54 13.22 -15.40
CA ALA A 45 8.36 13.15 -14.54
C ALA A 45 8.02 11.71 -14.12
N LEU A 46 8.26 10.71 -14.97
CA LEU A 46 8.09 9.31 -14.64
C LEU A 46 9.32 8.74 -13.91
N ALA A 47 10.53 9.00 -14.42
CA ALA A 47 11.78 8.51 -13.86
C ALA A 47 11.97 8.93 -12.40
N LEU A 48 11.70 10.20 -12.07
CA LEU A 48 11.79 10.73 -10.70
C LEU A 48 10.92 10.01 -9.67
N GLN A 49 9.93 9.25 -10.10
CA GLN A 49 9.07 8.51 -9.19
C GLN A 49 9.64 7.15 -8.81
N TYR A 50 10.48 6.55 -9.67
CA TYR A 50 10.85 5.13 -9.55
C TYR A 50 12.33 4.84 -9.75
N VAL A 51 13.01 5.60 -10.64
CA VAL A 51 14.41 5.34 -11.01
C VAL A 51 15.34 5.99 -10.01
N LYS A 52 16.26 5.21 -9.45
CA LYS A 52 17.30 5.68 -8.54
C LYS A 52 18.25 6.64 -9.26
N ASP A 53 18.63 7.74 -8.62
CA ASP A 53 19.54 8.74 -9.21
C ASP A 53 20.71 9.14 -8.29
N GLY A 54 20.94 8.35 -7.23
CA GLY A 54 22.05 8.54 -6.29
C GLY A 54 21.70 9.39 -5.07
N ARG A 55 20.64 10.19 -5.10
CA ARG A 55 20.20 10.96 -3.92
C ARG A 55 19.71 10.06 -2.79
N GLU A 56 19.28 8.86 -3.10
CA GLU A 56 18.86 7.84 -2.15
C GLU A 56 20.04 7.19 -1.40
N ASP A 57 21.27 7.42 -1.85
CA ASP A 57 22.49 6.90 -1.22
C ASP A 57 23.07 7.91 -0.22
N GLU A 58 22.55 9.13 -0.15
CA GLU A 58 22.97 10.12 0.84
C GLU A 58 22.57 9.65 2.24
N PRO A 59 23.46 9.80 3.23
CA PRO A 59 23.14 9.46 4.60
C PRO A 59 21.92 10.25 5.09
N MET A 60 20.95 9.55 5.62
CA MET A 60 19.80 10.18 6.24
C MET A 60 20.25 10.88 7.52
N ASP A 61 19.92 12.16 7.67
CA ASP A 61 20.17 12.87 8.91
C ASP A 61 19.33 12.27 10.07
N GLU A 62 19.78 12.46 11.32
CA GLU A 62 19.14 11.90 12.51
C GLU A 62 17.65 12.30 12.64
N ARG A 63 17.29 13.49 12.17
CA ARG A 63 15.92 14.00 12.25
C ARG A 63 15.01 13.22 11.31
N ASN A 64 15.47 12.99 10.09
CA ASN A 64 14.75 12.19 9.12
C ASN A 64 14.71 10.73 9.54
N ALA A 65 15.81 10.17 10.07
CA ALA A 65 15.83 8.81 10.61
C ALA A 65 14.78 8.61 11.71
N LYS A 66 14.63 9.54 12.65
CA LYS A 66 13.60 9.49 13.69
C LYS A 66 12.18 9.56 13.13
N HIS A 67 11.96 10.38 12.12
CA HIS A 67 10.67 10.42 11.42
C HIS A 67 10.35 9.10 10.74
N TYR A 68 11.33 8.49 10.13
CA TYR A 68 11.20 7.18 9.53
C TYR A 68 10.92 6.09 10.57
N GLU A 69 11.63 6.09 11.69
CA GLU A 69 11.37 5.18 12.81
C GLU A 69 9.93 5.26 13.30
N ALA A 70 9.43 6.48 13.47
CA ALA A 70 8.05 6.70 13.92
C ALA A 70 6.99 6.23 12.90
N GLY A 71 7.31 6.30 11.59
CA GLY A 71 6.39 5.89 10.53
C GLY A 71 6.34 4.38 10.25
N ILE A 72 7.29 3.60 10.84
CA ILE A 72 7.39 2.14 10.60
C ILE A 72 6.78 1.34 11.73
N SER A 73 6.76 1.87 12.94
CA SER A 73 6.13 1.17 14.04
C SER A 73 4.62 1.12 13.76
N PHE A 74 4.10 -0.08 13.55
CA PHE A 74 2.67 -0.28 13.74
C PHE A 74 2.34 0.23 15.14
N PRO A 75 1.45 1.22 15.30
CA PRO A 75 1.09 1.67 16.63
C PRO A 75 0.64 0.47 17.44
N GLU A 76 1.01 0.44 18.72
CA GLU A 76 0.50 -0.57 19.64
C GLU A 76 -1.02 -0.54 19.54
N ASN A 77 -1.60 -1.57 19.01
CA ASN A 77 -3.03 -1.74 19.06
C ASN A 77 -3.38 -2.77 20.12
N GLU A 78 -4.52 -2.58 20.76
CA GLU A 78 -5.01 -3.42 21.83
C GLU A 78 -5.20 -4.88 21.44
N THR A 79 -5.15 -5.16 20.15
CA THR A 79 -5.41 -6.49 19.58
C THR A 79 -4.18 -7.36 19.46
N GLY A 80 -2.98 -6.77 19.44
CA GLY A 80 -1.75 -7.45 19.08
C GLY A 80 -1.72 -7.96 17.62
N LEU A 81 -2.69 -7.56 16.77
CA LEU A 81 -2.72 -7.92 15.35
C LEU A 81 -1.88 -6.93 14.56
N PRO A 82 -0.84 -7.39 13.83
CA PRO A 82 -0.02 -6.52 13.03
C PRO A 82 -0.82 -5.97 11.83
N GLY A 83 -0.46 -4.77 11.38
CA GLY A 83 -1.06 -4.14 10.20
C GLY A 83 -2.41 -3.48 10.44
N LEU A 84 -2.78 -3.23 11.70
CA LEU A 84 -3.96 -2.45 12.07
C LEU A 84 -3.56 -1.11 12.65
N GLU A 85 -4.16 -0.03 12.11
CA GLU A 85 -4.01 1.32 12.62
C GLU A 85 -5.37 2.01 12.73
N ARG A 86 -5.64 2.64 13.87
CA ARG A 86 -6.88 3.36 14.08
C ARG A 86 -6.63 4.81 14.42
N PHE A 87 -6.71 5.68 13.41
CA PHE A 87 -6.59 7.12 13.59
C PHE A 87 -7.93 7.81 13.86
N TYR A 88 -9.04 7.23 13.40
CA TYR A 88 -10.38 7.82 13.50
C TYR A 88 -11.38 6.81 14.04
N ARG A 89 -12.40 7.31 14.74
CA ARG A 89 -13.44 6.44 15.33
C ARG A 89 -14.22 5.66 14.26
N ARG A 90 -14.41 6.23 13.06
CA ARG A 90 -15.21 5.65 11.98
C ARG A 90 -14.42 4.88 10.94
N SER A 91 -13.10 5.05 10.93
CA SER A 91 -12.22 4.48 9.91
C SER A 91 -11.10 3.69 10.56
N MET A 92 -10.78 2.53 9.98
CA MET A 92 -9.65 1.68 10.33
C MET A 92 -8.70 1.60 9.13
N VAL A 93 -7.41 1.74 9.35
CA VAL A 93 -6.40 1.43 8.34
C VAL A 93 -5.95 -0.02 8.52
N ILE A 94 -5.90 -0.75 7.42
CA ILE A 94 -5.49 -2.15 7.38
C ILE A 94 -4.42 -2.32 6.34
N GLU A 95 -3.31 -2.91 6.75
CA GLU A 95 -2.14 -3.17 5.92
C GLU A 95 -1.92 -4.68 5.78
N PRO A 96 -2.63 -5.33 4.83
CA PRO A 96 -2.55 -6.78 4.69
C PRO A 96 -1.20 -7.26 4.16
N THR A 97 -0.45 -6.37 3.49
CA THR A 97 0.91 -6.65 3.01
C THR A 97 1.73 -5.37 2.93
N LEU A 98 3.04 -5.50 3.05
CA LEU A 98 4.00 -4.42 2.78
C LEU A 98 4.71 -4.59 1.42
N SER A 99 4.28 -5.55 0.61
CA SER A 99 4.81 -5.77 -0.74
C SER A 99 4.19 -4.80 -1.75
N CYS A 100 4.99 -4.36 -2.72
CA CYS A 100 4.56 -3.54 -3.85
C CYS A 100 5.03 -4.14 -5.17
N ALA A 101 4.39 -3.76 -6.28
CA ALA A 101 4.84 -4.12 -7.63
C ALA A 101 6.00 -3.24 -8.10
N ALA A 102 6.03 -1.98 -7.67
CA ALA A 102 7.14 -1.06 -7.88
C ALA A 102 7.35 -0.21 -6.62
N HIS A 103 8.58 0.22 -6.37
CA HIS A 103 8.91 1.08 -5.25
C HIS A 103 8.91 2.54 -5.67
N CYS A 104 8.05 3.33 -5.04
CA CYS A 104 8.06 4.79 -5.19
C CYS A 104 9.22 5.37 -4.39
N ARG A 105 10.05 6.21 -5.00
CA ARG A 105 11.23 6.83 -4.34
C ARG A 105 10.88 7.66 -3.10
N TYR A 106 9.71 8.27 -3.10
CA TYR A 106 9.21 9.06 -1.97
C TYR A 106 8.48 8.23 -0.90
N CYS A 107 8.44 6.90 -1.07
CA CYS A 107 7.76 6.04 -0.12
C CYS A 107 8.67 5.71 1.05
N LEU A 108 8.24 6.04 2.25
CA LEU A 108 8.94 5.71 3.49
C LEU A 108 9.29 4.22 3.57
N ARG A 109 8.40 3.36 3.11
CA ARG A 109 8.53 1.90 3.21
C ARG A 109 9.49 1.29 2.21
N ALA A 110 9.84 2.00 1.13
CA ALA A 110 10.81 1.52 0.14
C ALA A 110 12.21 1.30 0.73
N TYR A 111 12.50 1.96 1.84
CA TYR A 111 13.79 1.83 2.55
C TYR A 111 13.79 0.72 3.59
N TYR A 112 12.63 0.33 4.10
CA TYR A 112 12.57 -0.53 5.27
C TYR A 112 11.75 -1.79 5.13
N ALA A 113 10.84 -1.86 4.16
CA ALA A 113 9.74 -2.80 4.16
C ALA A 113 10.14 -4.17 4.73
N PRO A 114 9.86 -4.47 5.97
CA PRO A 114 9.96 -5.83 6.44
C PRO A 114 9.03 -6.64 5.56
N LYS A 115 9.44 -7.83 5.17
CA LYS A 115 8.57 -8.75 4.45
C LYS A 115 7.43 -9.14 5.38
N PHE A 116 6.31 -8.46 5.25
CA PHE A 116 5.11 -8.74 6.02
C PHE A 116 3.94 -8.98 5.08
N THR A 117 3.20 -10.03 5.37
CA THR A 117 1.90 -10.30 4.75
C THR A 117 1.05 -11.04 5.77
N MET A 118 -0.14 -10.53 6.05
CA MET A 118 -1.10 -11.19 6.94
C MET A 118 -1.39 -12.60 6.47
N SER A 119 -1.48 -13.55 7.39
CA SER A 119 -2.07 -14.85 7.12
C SER A 119 -3.60 -14.73 6.97
N ASP A 120 -4.24 -15.72 6.37
CA ASP A 120 -5.70 -15.76 6.25
C ASP A 120 -6.37 -15.75 7.62
N HIS A 121 -5.78 -16.46 8.58
CA HIS A 121 -6.22 -16.41 9.98
C HIS A 121 -6.19 -15.00 10.55
N GLN A 122 -5.11 -14.24 10.34
CA GLN A 122 -5.01 -12.84 10.79
C GLN A 122 -6.04 -11.95 10.11
N MET A 123 -6.32 -12.14 8.82
CA MET A 123 -7.38 -11.40 8.11
C MET A 123 -8.75 -11.62 8.73
N VAL A 124 -9.06 -12.86 9.10
CA VAL A 124 -10.32 -13.20 9.81
C VAL A 124 -10.35 -12.56 11.20
N GLN A 125 -9.24 -12.60 11.94
CA GLN A 125 -9.18 -11.96 13.28
C GLN A 125 -9.35 -10.44 13.19
N VAL A 126 -8.78 -9.80 12.17
CA VAL A 126 -8.97 -8.37 11.89
C VAL A 126 -10.46 -8.06 11.65
N ALA A 127 -11.14 -8.85 10.82
CA ALA A 127 -12.56 -8.64 10.56
C ALA A 127 -13.41 -8.84 11.83
N LYS A 128 -13.13 -9.87 12.62
CA LYS A 128 -13.79 -10.11 13.91
C LYS A 128 -13.61 -8.95 14.88
N TYR A 129 -12.40 -8.41 14.98
CA TYR A 129 -12.13 -7.23 15.80
C TYR A 129 -12.94 -6.02 15.32
N CYS A 130 -12.96 -5.77 14.00
CA CYS A 130 -13.73 -4.68 13.41
C CYS A 130 -15.25 -4.82 13.64
N GLY A 131 -15.74 -6.04 13.75
CA GLY A 131 -17.16 -6.36 14.01
C GLY A 131 -17.55 -6.49 15.47
N SER A 132 -16.60 -6.35 16.41
CA SER A 132 -16.86 -6.52 17.85
C SER A 132 -16.96 -5.17 18.56
N PRO A 133 -17.86 -5.03 19.57
CA PRO A 133 -17.89 -3.86 20.43
C PRO A 133 -16.58 -3.68 21.23
N PRO A 134 -16.17 -2.45 21.52
CA PRO A 134 -16.82 -1.18 21.17
C PRO A 134 -16.45 -0.65 19.79
N VAL A 135 -15.66 -1.39 19.00
CA VAL A 135 -15.18 -0.96 17.68
C VAL A 135 -16.35 -0.86 16.70
N SER A 136 -17.19 -1.90 16.65
CA SER A 136 -18.35 -1.97 15.75
C SER A 136 -19.38 -0.87 15.95
N ASP A 137 -19.45 -0.27 17.14
CA ASP A 137 -20.40 0.81 17.44
C ASP A 137 -20.17 2.05 16.56
N HIS A 138 -18.92 2.26 16.16
CA HIS A 138 -18.51 3.46 15.45
C HIS A 138 -17.90 3.20 14.08
N LEU A 139 -17.22 2.07 13.88
CA LEU A 139 -16.52 1.76 12.64
C LEU A 139 -17.52 1.54 11.50
N ARG A 140 -17.27 2.20 10.35
CA ARG A 140 -18.12 2.11 9.16
C ARG A 140 -17.34 1.88 7.88
N GLU A 141 -16.06 2.24 7.89
CA GLU A 141 -15.19 2.10 6.71
C GLU A 141 -13.81 1.56 7.08
N VAL A 142 -13.18 0.91 6.13
CA VAL A 142 -11.79 0.49 6.22
C VAL A 142 -11.02 1.00 5.02
N LEU A 143 -9.81 1.50 5.28
CA LEU A 143 -8.82 1.82 4.25
C LEU A 143 -7.80 0.68 4.21
N ILE A 144 -7.75 -0.04 3.11
CA ILE A 144 -6.78 -1.09 2.89
C ILE A 144 -5.61 -0.51 2.09
N THR A 145 -4.43 -0.55 2.67
CA THR A 145 -3.19 0.06 2.15
C THR A 145 -1.98 -0.77 2.57
N GLY A 146 -0.86 -0.15 2.92
CA GLY A 146 0.39 -0.78 3.37
C GLY A 146 1.47 -0.70 2.31
N GLY A 147 1.80 -1.83 1.70
CA GLY A 147 2.44 -1.87 0.38
C GLY A 147 1.41 -1.51 -0.68
N ASP A 148 1.16 -2.41 -1.60
CA ASP A 148 0.02 -2.26 -2.52
C ASP A 148 -0.88 -3.50 -2.41
N PRO A 149 -2.11 -3.36 -1.93
CA PRO A 149 -2.99 -4.50 -1.70
C PRO A 149 -3.33 -5.28 -2.99
N LEU A 150 -3.34 -4.62 -4.15
CA LEU A 150 -3.64 -5.28 -5.43
C LEU A 150 -2.49 -6.15 -5.98
N VAL A 151 -1.34 -6.23 -5.29
CA VAL A 151 -0.32 -7.25 -5.63
C VAL A 151 -0.75 -8.66 -5.22
N MET A 152 -1.78 -8.78 -4.36
CA MET A 152 -2.27 -10.06 -3.86
C MET A 152 -3.81 -10.19 -3.93
N PRO A 153 -4.42 -10.06 -5.10
CA PRO A 153 -5.87 -9.98 -5.25
C PRO A 153 -6.60 -11.18 -4.62
N HIS A 154 -6.11 -12.40 -4.81
CA HIS A 154 -6.76 -13.61 -4.25
C HIS A 154 -6.89 -13.56 -2.73
N ARG A 155 -5.94 -12.96 -2.03
CA ARG A 155 -5.98 -12.86 -0.57
C ARG A 155 -6.91 -11.75 -0.09
N LEU A 156 -7.11 -10.71 -0.91
CA LEU A 156 -8.13 -9.70 -0.62
C LEU A 156 -9.53 -10.30 -0.59
N GLU A 157 -9.80 -11.34 -1.38
CA GLU A 157 -11.09 -12.02 -1.34
C GLU A 157 -11.36 -12.64 0.03
N THR A 158 -10.37 -13.29 0.63
CA THR A 158 -10.47 -13.79 2.01
C THR A 158 -10.83 -12.68 2.98
N LEU A 159 -10.15 -11.53 2.88
CA LEU A 159 -10.40 -10.38 3.75
C LEU A 159 -11.81 -9.81 3.54
N PHE A 160 -12.26 -9.65 2.30
CA PHE A 160 -13.60 -9.12 1.99
C PHE A 160 -14.70 -10.04 2.48
N ASN A 161 -14.57 -11.35 2.29
CA ASN A 161 -15.50 -12.33 2.78
C ASN A 161 -15.55 -12.35 4.31
N ALA A 162 -14.40 -12.23 4.97
CA ALA A 162 -14.32 -12.11 6.43
C ALA A 162 -15.06 -10.85 6.95
N PHE A 163 -14.97 -9.71 6.25
CA PHE A 163 -15.74 -8.52 6.60
C PHE A 163 -17.24 -8.71 6.44
N ILE A 164 -17.67 -9.35 5.37
CA ILE A 164 -19.09 -9.65 5.14
C ILE A 164 -19.64 -10.52 6.29
N GLU A 165 -18.88 -11.52 6.70
CA GLU A 165 -19.29 -12.49 7.72
C GLU A 165 -19.22 -11.93 9.14
N HIS A 166 -18.14 -11.21 9.47
CA HIS A 166 -17.84 -10.88 10.86
C HIS A 166 -17.96 -9.40 11.21
N ALA A 167 -18.05 -8.49 10.24
CA ALA A 167 -18.12 -7.06 10.48
C ALA A 167 -19.18 -6.35 9.61
N PRO A 168 -20.47 -6.69 9.79
CA PRO A 168 -21.57 -6.12 8.99
C PRO A 168 -21.76 -4.61 9.19
N ASN A 169 -21.13 -4.03 10.22
CA ASN A 169 -21.09 -2.59 10.46
C ASN A 169 -20.18 -1.85 9.48
N VAL A 170 -19.21 -2.53 8.88
CA VAL A 170 -18.36 -1.97 7.81
C VAL A 170 -19.15 -1.95 6.52
N ARG A 171 -19.29 -0.77 5.91
CA ARG A 171 -20.07 -0.54 4.69
C ARG A 171 -19.21 -0.15 3.50
N THR A 172 -18.05 0.43 3.77
CA THR A 172 -17.15 0.91 2.72
C THR A 172 -15.76 0.32 2.90
N ILE A 173 -15.25 -0.24 1.82
CA ILE A 173 -13.85 -0.65 1.71
C ILE A 173 -13.19 0.26 0.68
N ARG A 174 -12.21 1.05 1.11
CA ARG A 174 -11.37 1.87 0.24
C ARG A 174 -10.02 1.19 0.07
N LEU A 175 -9.64 0.92 -1.18
CA LEU A 175 -8.33 0.39 -1.51
C LEU A 175 -7.42 1.52 -1.98
N ALA A 176 -6.27 1.70 -1.32
CA ALA A 176 -5.22 2.57 -1.80
C ALA A 176 -4.22 1.74 -2.62
N SER A 177 -4.17 1.97 -3.92
CA SER A 177 -3.31 1.21 -4.83
C SER A 177 -2.73 2.08 -5.92
N ARG A 178 -1.49 1.82 -6.28
CA ARG A 178 -0.82 2.40 -7.45
C ARG A 178 -0.73 1.44 -8.64
N ILE A 179 -1.24 0.24 -8.53
CA ILE A 179 -1.29 -0.71 -9.66
C ILE A 179 -1.88 -0.09 -10.93
N PRO A 180 -2.96 0.74 -10.85
CA PRO A 180 -3.48 1.39 -12.06
C PRO A 180 -2.46 2.22 -12.83
N THR A 181 -1.43 2.75 -12.15
CA THR A 181 -0.38 3.58 -12.75
C THR A 181 0.99 2.91 -12.83
N GLN A 182 1.16 1.76 -12.19
CA GLN A 182 2.43 1.04 -12.14
C GLN A 182 2.45 -0.22 -13.02
N ASP A 183 1.30 -0.89 -13.13
CA ASP A 183 1.14 -2.12 -13.90
C ASP A 183 -0.34 -2.38 -14.18
N PRO A 184 -0.99 -1.56 -15.03
CA PRO A 184 -2.44 -1.63 -15.25
C PRO A 184 -2.90 -2.99 -15.78
N GLY A 185 -2.03 -3.76 -16.43
CA GLY A 185 -2.34 -5.11 -16.89
C GLY A 185 -2.65 -6.11 -15.79
N ARG A 186 -2.33 -5.79 -14.52
CA ARG A 186 -2.75 -6.61 -13.36
C ARG A 186 -4.22 -6.44 -13.00
N ILE A 187 -4.88 -5.41 -13.50
CA ILE A 187 -6.32 -5.21 -13.31
C ILE A 187 -7.05 -5.95 -14.42
N ASP A 188 -6.96 -7.26 -14.36
CA ASP A 188 -7.64 -8.17 -15.28
C ASP A 188 -9.06 -8.52 -14.78
N GLN A 189 -9.76 -9.34 -15.53
CA GLN A 189 -11.12 -9.80 -15.19
C GLN A 189 -11.16 -10.54 -13.84
N ASN A 190 -10.08 -11.23 -13.45
CA ASN A 190 -10.01 -11.94 -12.18
C ASN A 190 -9.89 -10.94 -11.03
N ALA A 191 -9.06 -9.90 -11.17
CA ALA A 191 -8.98 -8.82 -10.19
C ALA A 191 -10.33 -8.08 -10.04
N LEU A 192 -11.03 -7.83 -11.16
CA LEU A 192 -12.34 -7.16 -11.14
C LEU A 192 -13.43 -8.01 -10.47
N ARG A 193 -13.39 -9.34 -10.60
CA ARG A 193 -14.36 -10.25 -9.95
C ARG A 193 -14.37 -10.13 -8.44
N LEU A 194 -13.26 -9.71 -7.81
CA LEU A 194 -13.18 -9.51 -6.37
C LEU A 194 -14.25 -8.55 -5.84
N PHE A 195 -14.65 -7.59 -6.66
CA PHE A 195 -15.57 -6.53 -6.29
C PHE A 195 -17.02 -6.85 -6.66
N HIS A 196 -17.24 -7.90 -7.43
CA HIS A 196 -18.57 -8.31 -7.84
C HIS A 196 -19.27 -9.15 -6.76
N ASN A 197 -20.60 -9.16 -6.80
CA ASN A 197 -21.46 -9.99 -5.94
C ASN A 197 -21.25 -9.78 -4.43
N LYS A 198 -20.89 -8.57 -4.02
CA LYS A 198 -20.73 -8.17 -2.62
C LYS A 198 -21.63 -6.96 -2.29
N PRO A 199 -22.97 -7.11 -2.35
CA PRO A 199 -23.92 -5.99 -2.28
C PRO A 199 -23.93 -5.26 -0.93
N SER A 200 -23.39 -5.87 0.12
CA SER A 200 -23.27 -5.26 1.45
C SER A 200 -22.10 -4.29 1.56
N LEU A 201 -21.18 -4.31 0.60
CA LEU A 201 -19.95 -3.52 0.60
C LEU A 201 -19.92 -2.55 -0.58
N ARG A 202 -19.62 -1.29 -0.29
CA ARG A 202 -19.21 -0.30 -1.28
C ARG A 202 -17.69 -0.33 -1.41
N PHE A 203 -17.19 -0.45 -2.63
CA PHE A 203 -15.76 -0.38 -2.91
C PHE A 203 -15.38 0.98 -3.50
N GLU A 204 -14.27 1.53 -3.03
CA GLU A 204 -13.65 2.74 -3.56
C GLU A 204 -12.18 2.45 -3.85
N LEU A 205 -11.69 2.92 -4.99
CA LEU A 205 -10.27 2.85 -5.34
C LEU A 205 -9.66 4.24 -5.20
N ALA A 206 -8.68 4.38 -4.31
CA ALA A 206 -7.85 5.57 -4.19
C ALA A 206 -6.51 5.31 -4.89
N THR A 207 -6.19 6.09 -5.91
CA THR A 207 -4.91 6.01 -6.61
C THR A 207 -4.24 7.38 -6.67
N GLN A 208 -2.93 7.39 -6.84
CA GLN A 208 -2.14 8.61 -6.96
C GLN A 208 -1.56 8.71 -8.37
N ILE A 209 -1.80 9.83 -9.02
CA ILE A 209 -1.29 10.17 -10.36
C ILE A 209 -0.40 11.40 -10.20
N ASN A 210 0.92 11.21 -10.38
CA ASN A 210 1.91 12.27 -10.19
C ASN A 210 2.45 12.85 -11.51
N ALA A 211 2.10 12.24 -12.64
CA ALA A 211 2.49 12.72 -13.96
C ALA A 211 1.31 12.61 -14.93
N THR A 212 1.12 13.62 -15.75
CA THR A 212 0.02 13.70 -16.72
C THR A 212 0.12 12.68 -17.85
N LEU A 213 1.30 12.08 -18.03
CA LEU A 213 1.59 11.08 -19.07
C LEU A 213 1.45 9.63 -18.60
N THR A 214 0.80 9.41 -17.46
CA THR A 214 0.40 8.06 -17.06
C THR A 214 -0.79 7.60 -17.88
N PRO A 215 -0.97 6.28 -18.11
CA PRO A 215 -2.05 5.76 -18.96
C PRO A 215 -3.45 6.20 -18.53
N LEU A 216 -3.68 6.38 -17.23
CA LEU A 216 -4.97 6.84 -16.73
C LEU A 216 -5.27 8.29 -17.13
N ALA A 217 -4.26 9.16 -17.20
CA ALA A 217 -4.42 10.53 -17.67
C ALA A 217 -4.59 10.61 -19.20
N GLN A 218 -4.18 9.56 -19.93
CA GLN A 218 -4.36 9.47 -21.38
C GLN A 218 -5.68 8.81 -21.78
N ALA A 219 -6.33 8.11 -20.87
CA ALA A 219 -7.60 7.41 -21.10
C ALA A 219 -8.83 8.21 -20.67
N ALA A 220 -8.63 9.36 -20.02
CA ALA A 220 -9.67 10.30 -19.63
C ALA A 220 -9.83 11.42 -20.66
#